data_c54fa69a21b1fbe38c97365640dc32e9
#
_entry.id   c54fa69a21b1fbe38c97365640dc32e9
#
_cell.length_a   1.000
_cell.length_b   1.000
_cell.length_c   1.000
_cell.angle_alpha   90.00
_cell.angle_beta   90.00
_cell.angle_gamma   90.00
#
_symmetry.space_group_name_H-M   'P 1'
#
loop_
_entity.id
_entity.type
_entity.pdbx_description
1 polymer ?
#
loop_
_entity_poly.entity_id
_entity_poly.type
_entity_poly.pdbx_seq_one_letter_code
_entity_poly.pdbx_strand_id
1 'polypeptide(L)'
;GITGVIPGDPYKSLYKYGYDAYGDIMSPEGDWIKTLAITQNYNPNLKWEKTKEINIGLDWGVLNGRLSGSIDVYSKKTVDLLYDYSVPVPPNLYSTTLANVGQMRNRGIEFIVNAIPVQTKAFEWNTTLTLSHNSNKLLSLSNDLYETENFKEVGGVGEPISVGTHCMEVGHRLGDFWGLKSVGVDKDGFVLVQVSDGNGGWNGKPFNTNLNKEE
;
A
#
# COMPACT_ATOMS: atom_id res chain seq x y z
N GLY A 1 12.62 -13.29 14.14
CA GLY A 1 11.43 -13.01 14.95
C GLY A 1 10.15 -13.22 14.17
N ILE A 2 9.07 -13.42 14.89
CA ILE A 2 7.70 -13.46 14.33
C ILE A 2 6.86 -12.50 15.15
N THR A 3 6.18 -11.57 14.47
CA THR A 3 5.27 -10.61 15.09
C THR A 3 3.90 -10.72 14.44
N GLY A 4 2.85 -10.45 15.21
CA GLY A 4 1.47 -10.40 14.74
C GLY A 4 0.89 -9.00 14.92
N VAL A 5 0.05 -8.59 13.99
CA VAL A 5 -0.71 -7.34 14.07
C VAL A 5 -2.19 -7.68 13.96
N ILE A 6 -2.98 -7.19 14.91
CA ILE A 6 -4.44 -7.30 14.86
C ILE A 6 -5.05 -6.14 14.06
N PRO A 7 -6.21 -6.34 13.44
CA PRO A 7 -7.00 -5.24 12.90
C PRO A 7 -7.25 -4.17 13.97
N GLY A 8 -7.25 -2.91 13.58
CA GLY A 8 -7.52 -1.80 14.49
C GLY A 8 -8.90 -1.86 15.17
N ASP A 9 -9.85 -2.57 14.58
CA ASP A 9 -11.17 -2.90 15.15
C ASP A 9 -11.24 -4.43 15.38
N PRO A 10 -11.25 -4.91 16.64
CA PRO A 10 -11.28 -6.34 16.95
C PRO A 10 -12.59 -7.02 16.54
N TYR A 11 -13.65 -6.27 16.25
CA TYR A 11 -14.95 -6.78 15.84
C TYR A 11 -15.12 -6.89 14.32
N LYS A 12 -14.07 -6.68 13.54
CA LYS A 12 -14.10 -6.79 12.08
C LYS A 12 -14.49 -8.17 11.53
N SER A 13 -14.30 -9.23 12.33
CA SER A 13 -14.70 -10.60 11.98
C SER A 13 -16.18 -10.90 12.22
N LEU A 14 -16.93 -9.99 12.85
CA LEU A 14 -18.31 -10.20 13.25
C LEU A 14 -19.27 -9.35 12.41
N TYR A 15 -20.57 -9.70 12.46
CA TYR A 15 -21.60 -8.77 12.03
C TYR A 15 -21.60 -7.54 12.91
N LYS A 16 -21.56 -6.38 12.30
CA LYS A 16 -21.67 -5.09 12.96
C LYS A 16 -23.01 -4.46 12.58
N TYR A 17 -23.73 -4.01 13.58
CA TYR A 17 -24.99 -3.32 13.40
C TYR A 17 -24.80 -1.83 13.68
N GLY A 18 -25.45 -1.00 12.89
CA GLY A 18 -25.48 0.44 13.06
C GLY A 18 -26.88 0.98 12.84
N TYR A 19 -27.15 2.12 13.44
CA TYR A 19 -28.35 2.89 13.17
C TYR A 19 -28.19 3.69 11.87
N ASP A 20 -29.31 4.03 11.25
CA ASP A 20 -29.41 4.90 10.07
C ASP A 20 -28.76 4.31 8.77
N ALA A 21 -28.37 3.03 8.76
CA ALA A 21 -27.72 2.43 7.59
C ALA A 21 -28.63 2.37 6.33
N TYR A 22 -29.95 2.32 6.53
CA TYR A 22 -30.97 2.31 5.45
C TYR A 22 -32.02 3.42 5.64
N GLY A 23 -31.75 4.41 6.48
CA GLY A 23 -32.65 5.50 6.82
C GLY A 23 -33.66 5.12 7.91
N ASP A 24 -34.49 6.09 8.27
CA ASP A 24 -35.54 5.94 9.28
C ASP A 24 -36.81 5.40 8.64
N ILE A 25 -37.60 4.68 9.41
CA ILE A 25 -38.94 4.24 9.02
C ILE A 25 -40.00 4.98 9.84
N MET A 26 -41.16 5.22 9.22
CA MET A 26 -42.29 5.83 9.94
C MET A 26 -43.08 4.74 10.65
N SER A 27 -43.32 4.92 11.95
CA SER A 27 -44.20 4.04 12.72
C SER A 27 -45.67 4.22 12.31
N PRO A 28 -46.54 3.26 12.63
CA PRO A 28 -47.97 3.44 12.42
C PRO A 28 -48.59 4.66 13.13
N GLU A 29 -47.94 5.09 14.20
CA GLU A 29 -48.32 6.25 15.01
C GLU A 29 -47.81 7.59 14.44
N GLY A 30 -46.97 7.54 13.36
CA GLY A 30 -46.43 8.70 12.67
C GLY A 30 -45.08 9.19 13.19
N ASP A 31 -44.41 8.44 14.07
CA ASP A 31 -43.10 8.76 14.58
C ASP A 31 -41.99 8.16 13.70
N TRP A 32 -40.89 8.89 13.55
CA TRP A 32 -39.69 8.38 12.87
C TRP A 32 -38.89 7.47 13.82
N ILE A 33 -38.71 6.22 13.42
CA ILE A 33 -37.95 5.21 14.14
C ILE A 33 -36.66 4.93 13.40
N LYS A 34 -35.54 5.01 14.13
CA LYS A 34 -34.23 4.65 13.60
C LYS A 34 -34.12 3.16 13.32
N THR A 35 -33.71 2.82 12.12
CA THR A 35 -33.51 1.42 11.74
C THR A 35 -32.14 0.92 12.19
N LEU A 36 -32.09 -0.33 12.62
CA LEU A 36 -30.85 -1.04 12.94
C LEU A 36 -30.57 -2.02 11.81
N ALA A 37 -29.41 -1.85 11.17
CA ALA A 37 -29.02 -2.69 10.03
C ALA A 37 -27.56 -3.15 10.13
N ILE A 38 -27.21 -4.19 9.40
CA ILE A 38 -25.84 -4.67 9.26
C ILE A 38 -25.04 -3.60 8.48
N THR A 39 -23.82 -3.26 8.93
CA THR A 39 -23.01 -2.20 8.35
C THR A 39 -21.72 -2.71 7.68
N GLN A 40 -21.46 -4.02 7.70
CA GLN A 40 -20.31 -4.64 7.06
C GLN A 40 -20.57 -6.10 6.72
N ASN A 41 -19.86 -6.62 5.74
CA ASN A 41 -19.85 -8.05 5.49
C ASN A 41 -19.14 -8.81 6.62
N TYR A 42 -19.58 -10.04 6.85
CA TYR A 42 -19.05 -10.93 7.87
C TYR A 42 -17.91 -11.78 7.33
N ASN A 43 -16.79 -11.87 8.06
CA ASN A 43 -15.71 -12.80 7.75
C ASN A 43 -15.20 -13.52 9.01
N PRO A 44 -15.72 -14.72 9.32
CA PRO A 44 -15.33 -15.48 10.50
C PRO A 44 -13.90 -16.03 10.42
N ASN A 45 -13.31 -16.07 9.24
CA ASN A 45 -11.98 -16.62 9.01
C ASN A 45 -10.87 -15.57 9.12
N LEU A 46 -11.20 -14.37 9.58
CA LEU A 46 -10.24 -13.29 9.72
C LEU A 46 -9.13 -13.66 10.71
N LYS A 47 -7.89 -13.47 10.30
CA LYS A 47 -6.68 -13.78 11.07
C LYS A 47 -5.83 -12.53 11.27
N TRP A 48 -4.89 -12.62 12.18
CA TRP A 48 -3.86 -11.61 12.37
C TRP A 48 -2.86 -11.65 11.21
N GLU A 49 -2.41 -10.50 10.79
CA GLU A 49 -1.24 -10.39 9.93
C GLU A 49 -0.01 -10.93 10.66
N LYS A 50 0.84 -11.64 9.95
CA LYS A 50 2.06 -12.22 10.52
C LYS A 50 3.27 -11.77 9.73
N THR A 51 4.24 -11.17 10.43
CA THR A 51 5.53 -10.83 9.85
C THR A 51 6.61 -11.76 10.40
N LYS A 52 7.30 -12.44 9.48
CA LYS A 52 8.50 -13.23 9.76
C LYS A 52 9.69 -12.41 9.32
N GLU A 53 10.67 -12.25 10.21
CA GLU A 53 11.88 -11.46 9.97
C GLU A 53 13.13 -12.28 10.27
N ILE A 54 14.10 -12.18 9.35
CA ILE A 54 15.48 -12.58 9.53
C ILE A 54 16.32 -11.32 9.38
N ASN A 55 17.16 -11.04 10.38
CA ASN A 55 18.14 -9.96 10.36
C ASN A 55 19.50 -10.54 10.75
N ILE A 56 20.53 -10.16 10.01
CA ILE A 56 21.92 -10.50 10.26
C ILE A 56 22.71 -9.19 10.27
N GLY A 57 23.31 -8.88 11.41
CA GLY A 57 24.12 -7.69 11.62
C GLY A 57 25.56 -8.04 11.98
N LEU A 58 26.49 -7.20 11.56
CA LEU A 58 27.89 -7.24 11.91
C LEU A 58 28.34 -5.85 12.37
N ASP A 59 28.70 -5.75 13.63
CA ASP A 59 29.38 -4.59 14.19
C ASP A 59 30.89 -4.77 14.13
N TRP A 60 31.60 -3.71 13.76
CA TRP A 60 33.04 -3.74 13.62
C TRP A 60 33.67 -2.44 14.13
N GLY A 61 34.91 -2.56 14.61
CA GLY A 61 35.66 -1.42 15.08
C GLY A 61 37.17 -1.67 14.95
N VAL A 62 37.87 -0.70 14.39
CA VAL A 62 39.30 -0.74 14.16
C VAL A 62 39.99 0.58 14.58
N LEU A 63 41.29 0.63 14.54
CA LEU A 63 42.09 1.82 14.86
C LEU A 63 41.78 2.40 16.26
N ASN A 64 41.67 1.53 17.27
CA ASN A 64 41.35 1.90 18.66
C ASN A 64 40.04 2.70 18.77
N GLY A 65 39.01 2.30 17.97
CA GLY A 65 37.70 2.94 18.00
C GLY A 65 37.56 4.18 17.11
N ARG A 66 38.67 4.62 16.45
CA ARG A 66 38.62 5.77 15.54
C ARG A 66 37.84 5.50 14.26
N LEU A 67 37.68 4.24 13.90
CA LEU A 67 36.85 3.82 12.79
C LEU A 67 35.99 2.64 13.23
N SER A 68 34.66 2.79 13.16
CA SER A 68 33.71 1.77 13.56
C SER A 68 32.47 1.84 12.67
N GLY A 69 31.69 0.79 12.70
CA GLY A 69 30.44 0.76 11.91
C GLY A 69 29.66 -0.49 12.13
N SER A 70 28.50 -0.54 11.44
CA SER A 70 27.66 -1.74 11.34
C SER A 70 27.23 -1.99 9.91
N ILE A 71 26.98 -3.24 9.62
CA ILE A 71 26.33 -3.69 8.39
C ILE A 71 25.19 -4.61 8.80
N ASP A 72 23.97 -4.25 8.43
CA ASP A 72 22.76 -5.02 8.70
C ASP A 72 22.09 -5.42 7.41
N VAL A 73 21.72 -6.70 7.29
CA VAL A 73 20.96 -7.24 6.17
C VAL A 73 19.72 -7.91 6.70
N TYR A 74 18.56 -7.50 6.20
CA TYR A 74 17.30 -8.05 6.66
C TYR A 74 16.39 -8.52 5.53
N SER A 75 15.52 -9.46 5.87
CA SER A 75 14.42 -9.92 5.03
C SER A 75 13.18 -10.13 5.91
N LYS A 76 12.12 -9.37 5.62
CA LYS A 76 10.80 -9.45 6.28
C LYS A 76 9.79 -9.97 5.28
N LYS A 77 9.04 -11.00 5.65
CA LYS A 77 7.90 -11.48 4.89
C LYS A 77 6.64 -11.35 5.74
N THR A 78 5.69 -10.51 5.29
CA THR A 78 4.36 -10.40 5.89
C THR A 78 3.39 -11.24 5.08
N VAL A 79 2.63 -12.07 5.76
CA VAL A 79 1.56 -12.93 5.22
C VAL A 79 0.26 -12.62 5.91
N ASP A 80 -0.83 -13.07 5.33
CA ASP A 80 -2.18 -12.83 5.83
C ASP A 80 -2.51 -11.32 5.94
N LEU A 81 -1.96 -10.48 5.03
CA LEU A 81 -2.25 -9.04 4.98
C LEU A 81 -3.75 -8.82 4.88
N LEU A 82 -4.25 -7.94 5.72
CA LEU A 82 -5.64 -7.53 5.75
C LEU A 82 -5.92 -6.52 4.64
N TYR A 83 -6.94 -6.80 3.87
CA TYR A 83 -7.31 -5.99 2.73
C TYR A 83 -8.82 -6.02 2.49
N ASP A 84 -9.41 -4.88 2.11
CA ASP A 84 -10.81 -4.80 1.72
C ASP A 84 -10.98 -5.33 0.28
N TYR A 85 -11.35 -6.60 0.19
CA TYR A 85 -11.50 -7.32 -1.07
C TYR A 85 -12.88 -7.08 -1.67
N SER A 86 -12.93 -6.86 -2.98
CA SER A 86 -14.20 -6.66 -3.71
C SER A 86 -14.95 -7.97 -3.85
N VAL A 87 -16.22 -7.98 -3.48
CA VAL A 87 -17.10 -9.15 -3.54
C VAL A 87 -18.41 -8.81 -4.26
N PRO A 88 -19.04 -9.80 -4.94
CA PRO A 88 -20.30 -9.56 -5.63
C PRO A 88 -21.46 -9.26 -4.66
N VAL A 89 -22.34 -8.38 -5.08
CA VAL A 89 -23.60 -8.06 -4.40
C VAL A 89 -24.73 -8.35 -5.40
N PRO A 90 -25.70 -9.27 -5.13
CA PRO A 90 -25.69 -10.28 -4.06
C PRO A 90 -24.69 -11.42 -4.34
N PRO A 91 -24.38 -12.36 -3.41
CA PRO A 91 -25.12 -12.58 -2.14
C PRO A 91 -24.64 -11.74 -0.95
N ASN A 92 -23.52 -11.01 -1.10
CA ASN A 92 -23.02 -10.15 -0.03
C ASN A 92 -23.89 -8.90 0.11
N LEU A 93 -23.91 -8.31 1.31
CA LEU A 93 -24.65 -7.07 1.57
C LEU A 93 -23.89 -5.83 1.09
N TYR A 94 -22.58 -5.88 1.11
CA TYR A 94 -21.68 -4.81 0.71
C TYR A 94 -20.69 -5.32 -0.35
N SER A 95 -20.24 -4.44 -1.21
CA SER A 95 -19.32 -4.73 -2.31
C SER A 95 -17.89 -5.05 -1.88
N THR A 96 -17.56 -4.89 -0.58
CA THR A 96 -16.24 -5.20 -0.04
C THR A 96 -16.34 -6.03 1.24
N THR A 97 -15.35 -6.88 1.46
CA THR A 97 -15.17 -7.61 2.71
C THR A 97 -13.70 -7.59 3.13
N LEU A 98 -13.44 -7.41 4.42
CA LEU A 98 -12.08 -7.49 4.93
C LEU A 98 -11.64 -8.95 4.94
N ALA A 99 -10.51 -9.25 4.31
CA ALA A 99 -9.99 -10.60 4.18
C ALA A 99 -8.46 -10.64 4.26
N ASN A 100 -7.91 -11.79 4.63
CA ASN A 100 -6.47 -12.03 4.67
C ASN A 100 -6.01 -12.55 3.30
N VAL A 101 -5.72 -11.67 2.37
CA VAL A 101 -5.46 -12.05 0.97
C VAL A 101 -4.08 -11.69 0.47
N GLY A 102 -3.33 -10.85 1.19
CA GLY A 102 -2.08 -10.30 0.72
C GLY A 102 -0.84 -10.97 1.30
N GLN A 103 0.23 -10.91 0.54
CA GLN A 103 1.58 -11.21 1.01
C GLN A 103 2.56 -10.19 0.44
N MET A 104 3.47 -9.72 1.29
CA MET A 104 4.53 -8.81 0.87
C MET A 104 5.88 -9.22 1.44
N ARG A 105 6.95 -8.76 0.80
CA ARG A 105 8.31 -8.97 1.25
C ARG A 105 9.10 -7.67 1.20
N ASN A 106 9.78 -7.36 2.29
CA ASN A 106 10.75 -6.27 2.38
C ASN A 106 12.15 -6.86 2.60
N ARG A 107 13.12 -6.35 1.87
CA ARG A 107 14.54 -6.69 2.03
C ARG A 107 15.35 -5.41 2.03
N GLY A 108 16.38 -5.37 2.85
CA GLY A 108 17.25 -4.21 2.88
C GLY A 108 18.63 -4.53 3.38
N ILE A 109 19.50 -3.58 3.11
CA ILE A 109 20.84 -3.49 3.66
C ILE A 109 21.04 -2.10 4.24
N GLU A 110 21.58 -2.04 5.41
CA GLU A 110 21.92 -0.81 6.12
C GLU A 110 23.40 -0.83 6.45
N PHE A 111 24.04 0.30 6.26
CA PHE A 111 25.47 0.46 6.48
C PHE A 111 25.73 1.76 7.20
N ILE A 112 26.41 1.68 8.33
CA ILE A 112 26.81 2.82 9.15
C ILE A 112 28.31 2.80 9.33
N VAL A 113 28.95 3.93 9.10
CA VAL A 113 30.38 4.14 9.39
C VAL A 113 30.54 5.38 10.24
N ASN A 114 31.22 5.24 11.35
CA ASN A 114 31.65 6.32 12.21
C ASN A 114 33.17 6.44 12.11
N ALA A 115 33.66 7.63 11.86
CA ALA A 115 35.09 7.89 11.76
C ALA A 115 35.48 9.14 12.51
N ILE A 116 36.68 9.09 13.11
CA ILE A 116 37.39 10.23 13.71
C ILE A 116 38.63 10.47 12.85
N PRO A 117 38.52 11.14 11.70
CA PRO A 117 39.63 11.34 10.77
C PRO A 117 40.77 12.14 11.41
N VAL A 118 40.42 13.15 12.19
CA VAL A 118 41.40 14.01 12.88
C VAL A 118 41.09 14.06 14.37
N GLN A 119 42.09 13.76 15.19
CA GLN A 119 42.00 13.88 16.63
C GLN A 119 43.31 14.43 17.17
N THR A 120 43.25 15.64 17.69
CA THR A 120 44.36 16.34 18.34
C THR A 120 43.92 16.86 19.70
N LYS A 121 44.84 17.43 20.48
CA LYS A 121 44.50 18.02 21.79
C LYS A 121 43.57 19.23 21.68
N ALA A 122 43.58 19.93 20.53
CA ALA A 122 42.83 21.16 20.30
C ALA A 122 41.65 20.98 19.33
N PHE A 123 41.61 19.90 18.56
CA PHE A 123 40.59 19.70 17.53
C PHE A 123 40.30 18.22 17.34
N GLU A 124 39.01 17.91 17.29
CA GLU A 124 38.50 16.57 16.95
C GLU A 124 37.43 16.70 15.87
N TRP A 125 37.55 15.88 14.82
CA TRP A 125 36.57 15.80 13.77
C TRP A 125 35.94 14.42 13.78
N ASN A 126 34.63 14.39 14.11
CA ASN A 126 33.81 13.20 14.06
C ASN A 126 32.92 13.27 12.81
N THR A 127 32.79 12.16 12.09
CA THR A 127 31.90 12.05 10.93
C THR A 127 31.16 10.71 10.94
N THR A 128 29.93 10.73 10.53
CA THR A 128 29.09 9.54 10.39
C THR A 128 28.51 9.49 8.99
N LEU A 129 28.67 8.36 8.33
CA LEU A 129 28.04 8.05 7.04
C LEU A 129 27.02 6.94 7.25
N THR A 130 25.77 7.19 6.86
CA THR A 130 24.70 6.20 6.88
C THR A 130 24.20 6.01 5.46
N LEU A 131 24.18 4.76 5.01
CA LEU A 131 23.63 4.35 3.73
C LEU A 131 22.62 3.26 3.97
N SER A 132 21.46 3.35 3.32
CA SER A 132 20.44 2.31 3.37
C SER A 132 19.85 2.07 1.99
N HIS A 133 19.58 0.82 1.70
CA HIS A 133 18.83 0.41 0.53
C HIS A 133 17.70 -0.54 0.93
N ASN A 134 16.47 -0.22 0.54
CA ASN A 134 15.29 -1.00 0.83
C ASN A 134 14.56 -1.34 -0.47
N SER A 135 14.10 -2.57 -0.57
CA SER A 135 13.26 -3.05 -1.67
C SER A 135 12.05 -3.79 -1.10
N ASN A 136 10.86 -3.28 -1.39
CA ASN A 136 9.62 -3.98 -1.11
C ASN A 136 9.07 -4.66 -2.37
N LYS A 137 8.30 -5.71 -2.19
CA LYS A 137 7.63 -6.42 -3.29
C LYS A 137 6.32 -7.01 -2.79
N LEU A 138 5.24 -6.72 -3.51
CA LEU A 138 3.97 -7.39 -3.34
C LEU A 138 4.05 -8.79 -3.96
N LEU A 139 3.76 -9.83 -3.19
CA LEU A 139 3.87 -11.22 -3.63
C LEU A 139 2.53 -11.81 -4.06
N SER A 140 1.43 -11.35 -3.43
CA SER A 140 0.07 -11.82 -3.71
C SER A 140 -0.94 -10.80 -3.21
N LEU A 141 -2.08 -10.70 -3.91
CA LEU A 141 -3.31 -10.02 -3.49
C LEU A 141 -4.50 -10.98 -3.47
N SER A 142 -4.25 -12.27 -3.57
CA SER A 142 -5.29 -13.32 -3.63
C SER A 142 -4.97 -14.48 -2.69
N ASN A 143 -5.99 -15.29 -2.41
CA ASN A 143 -5.89 -16.57 -1.72
C ASN A 143 -6.89 -17.55 -2.36
N ASP A 144 -7.03 -18.76 -1.78
CA ASP A 144 -7.90 -19.82 -2.31
C ASP A 144 -9.39 -19.46 -2.36
N LEU A 145 -9.83 -18.46 -1.58
CA LEU A 145 -11.23 -18.00 -1.52
C LEU A 145 -11.48 -16.74 -2.34
N TYR A 146 -10.44 -15.91 -2.49
CA TYR A 146 -10.49 -14.62 -3.14
C TYR A 146 -9.44 -14.61 -4.25
N GLU A 147 -9.82 -15.18 -5.38
CA GLU A 147 -8.96 -15.23 -6.57
C GLU A 147 -9.12 -13.97 -7.39
N THR A 148 -8.08 -13.48 -8.01
CA THR A 148 -8.11 -12.62 -9.18
C THR A 148 -7.66 -11.17 -9.08
N GLU A 149 -7.42 -10.56 -7.95
CA GLU A 149 -6.84 -9.23 -7.97
C GLU A 149 -5.31 -9.30 -8.06
N ASN A 150 -4.76 -9.11 -9.26
CA ASN A 150 -3.30 -8.94 -9.45
C ASN A 150 -2.90 -7.46 -9.52
N PHE A 151 -3.87 -6.57 -9.71
CA PHE A 151 -3.70 -5.14 -9.86
C PHE A 151 -4.86 -4.38 -9.21
N LYS A 152 -4.56 -3.28 -8.53
CA LYS A 152 -5.55 -2.33 -8.03
C LYS A 152 -4.99 -0.92 -7.99
N GLU A 153 -5.77 0.02 -8.49
CA GLU A 153 -5.50 1.44 -8.28
C GLU A 153 -5.81 1.83 -6.85
N VAL A 154 -4.91 2.60 -6.24
CA VAL A 154 -5.02 3.08 -4.87
C VAL A 154 -4.56 4.52 -4.75
N GLY A 155 -4.93 5.14 -3.65
CA GLY A 155 -4.73 6.57 -3.50
C GLY A 155 -5.63 7.34 -4.45
N GLY A 156 -5.66 8.64 -4.33
CA GLY A 156 -6.46 9.45 -5.23
C GLY A 156 -6.18 10.93 -5.04
N VAL A 157 -6.34 11.66 -6.13
CA VAL A 157 -6.52 13.10 -6.09
C VAL A 157 -8.03 13.31 -5.98
N GLY A 158 -8.47 14.11 -5.02
CA GLY A 158 -9.89 14.45 -4.87
C GLY A 158 -10.47 15.16 -6.07
N GLU A 159 -11.77 15.41 -6.02
CA GLU A 159 -12.46 16.17 -7.07
C GLU A 159 -11.70 17.47 -7.44
N PRO A 160 -11.68 17.85 -8.73
CA PRO A 160 -12.49 17.31 -9.83
C PRO A 160 -11.84 16.15 -10.62
N ILE A 161 -10.66 15.67 -10.24
CA ILE A 161 -9.89 14.73 -11.06
C ILE A 161 -10.23 13.27 -10.75
N SER A 162 -10.48 12.91 -9.50
CA SER A 162 -10.93 11.59 -9.00
C SER A 162 -10.26 10.37 -9.66
N VAL A 163 -8.93 10.39 -9.79
CA VAL A 163 -8.15 9.27 -10.34
C VAL A 163 -7.20 8.70 -9.31
N GLY A 164 -6.95 7.40 -9.38
CA GLY A 164 -5.90 6.75 -8.63
C GLY A 164 -4.53 7.29 -9.04
N THR A 165 -3.64 7.49 -8.07
CA THR A 165 -2.29 8.01 -8.32
C THR A 165 -1.19 7.00 -8.08
N HIS A 166 -1.56 5.86 -7.49
CA HIS A 166 -0.65 4.76 -7.19
C HIS A 166 -1.32 3.44 -7.57
N CYS A 167 -0.53 2.41 -7.72
CA CYS A 167 -1.04 1.06 -7.90
C CYS A 167 -0.43 0.06 -6.91
N MET A 168 -1.22 -0.98 -6.66
CA MET A 168 -0.74 -2.22 -6.08
C MET A 168 -0.79 -3.28 -7.17
N GLU A 169 0.37 -3.79 -7.57
CA GLU A 169 0.50 -4.82 -8.59
C GLU A 169 1.38 -5.95 -8.07
N VAL A 170 0.92 -7.19 -8.26
CA VAL A 170 1.68 -8.38 -7.85
C VAL A 170 2.99 -8.44 -8.64
N GLY A 171 4.08 -8.59 -7.91
CA GLY A 171 5.42 -8.57 -8.50
C GLY A 171 6.10 -7.20 -8.49
N HIS A 172 5.39 -6.14 -8.21
CA HIS A 172 5.85 -4.75 -8.14
C HIS A 172 5.99 -4.23 -6.72
N ARG A 173 6.45 -3.00 -6.57
CA ARG A 173 6.57 -2.33 -5.28
C ARG A 173 5.21 -1.80 -4.83
N LEU A 174 4.98 -1.77 -3.53
CA LEU A 174 3.86 -1.01 -2.98
C LEU A 174 4.18 0.48 -3.10
N GLY A 175 3.21 1.22 -3.64
CA GLY A 175 3.32 2.66 -3.80
C GLY A 175 3.99 3.11 -5.10
N ASP A 176 4.12 2.23 -6.09
CA ASP A 176 4.50 2.64 -7.44
C ASP A 176 3.45 3.63 -7.98
N PHE A 177 3.93 4.68 -8.62
CA PHE A 177 3.05 5.67 -9.23
C PHE A 177 2.28 5.06 -10.41
N TRP A 178 1.01 5.40 -10.48
CA TRP A 178 0.13 5.04 -11.57
C TRP A 178 -0.52 6.28 -12.17
N GLY A 179 -0.61 6.35 -13.47
CA GLY A 179 -1.26 7.47 -14.14
C GLY A 179 -0.83 7.65 -15.59
N LEU A 180 -1.42 8.64 -16.21
CA LEU A 180 -1.13 9.00 -17.59
C LEU A 180 0.23 9.70 -17.67
N LYS A 181 1.11 9.23 -18.56
CA LYS A 181 2.40 9.86 -18.82
C LYS A 181 2.22 11.06 -19.73
N SER A 182 2.45 12.26 -19.22
CA SER A 182 2.45 13.47 -20.03
C SER A 182 3.63 13.46 -20.99
N VAL A 183 3.38 13.86 -22.24
CA VAL A 183 4.39 14.02 -23.30
C VAL A 183 4.47 15.45 -23.82
N GLY A 184 3.78 16.38 -23.16
CA GLY A 184 3.82 17.80 -23.48
C GLY A 184 2.46 18.47 -23.43
N VAL A 185 2.37 19.63 -24.05
CA VAL A 185 1.17 20.45 -24.16
C VAL A 185 0.98 20.82 -25.62
N ASP A 186 -0.24 20.78 -26.12
CA ASP A 186 -0.54 21.21 -27.48
C ASP A 186 -0.54 22.76 -27.64
N LYS A 187 -0.76 23.23 -28.87
CA LYS A 187 -0.80 24.66 -29.19
C LYS A 187 -1.94 25.42 -28.47
N ASP A 188 -2.97 24.72 -28.04
CA ASP A 188 -4.16 25.27 -27.39
C ASP A 188 -4.06 25.19 -25.85
N GLY A 189 -2.94 24.65 -25.31
CA GLY A 189 -2.66 24.56 -23.89
C GLY A 189 -3.14 23.28 -23.21
N PHE A 190 -3.60 22.28 -23.96
CA PHE A 190 -4.07 21.00 -23.40
C PHE A 190 -2.93 20.01 -23.22
N VAL A 191 -2.96 19.28 -22.10
CA VAL A 191 -1.97 18.26 -21.78
C VAL A 191 -2.12 17.08 -22.74
N LEU A 192 -1.02 16.73 -23.39
CA LEU A 192 -0.89 15.54 -24.21
C LEU A 192 -0.40 14.37 -23.38
N VAL A 193 -1.04 13.22 -23.52
CA VAL A 193 -0.68 11.99 -22.83
C VAL A 193 -0.25 10.91 -23.80
N GLN A 194 0.64 10.04 -23.35
CA GLN A 194 1.09 8.90 -24.13
C GLN A 194 0.01 7.80 -24.08
N VAL A 195 -0.34 7.27 -25.24
CA VAL A 195 -1.33 6.21 -25.40
C VAL A 195 -0.63 4.91 -25.80
N SER A 196 -1.12 3.77 -25.33
CA SER A 196 -0.61 2.46 -25.73
C SER A 196 -0.83 2.24 -27.24
N ASP A 197 0.11 1.58 -27.90
CA ASP A 197 0.00 1.18 -29.30
C ASP A 197 -0.83 -0.11 -29.51
N GLY A 198 -1.37 -0.67 -28.41
CA GLY A 198 -2.12 -1.92 -28.45
C GLY A 198 -1.28 -3.20 -28.53
N ASN A 199 0.03 -3.07 -28.71
CA ASN A 199 0.99 -4.20 -28.84
C ASN A 199 1.93 -4.30 -27.63
N GLY A 200 1.58 -3.65 -26.51
CA GLY A 200 2.41 -3.59 -25.30
C GLY A 200 3.49 -2.52 -25.32
N GLY A 201 3.54 -1.69 -26.35
CA GLY A 201 4.41 -0.51 -26.45
C GLY A 201 3.68 0.79 -26.06
N TRP A 202 4.47 1.84 -25.82
CA TRP A 202 3.98 3.18 -25.45
C TRP A 202 4.27 4.22 -26.55
N ASN A 203 4.30 3.80 -27.80
CA ASN A 203 4.62 4.66 -28.95
C ASN A 203 3.38 5.20 -29.66
N GLY A 204 2.23 5.13 -29.00
CA GLY A 204 0.97 5.66 -29.50
C GLY A 204 1.04 7.17 -29.74
N LYS A 205 0.17 7.68 -30.59
CA LYS A 205 0.05 9.12 -30.81
C LYS A 205 -0.41 9.80 -29.53
N PRO A 206 0.21 10.93 -29.14
CA PRO A 206 -0.31 11.73 -28.03
C PRO A 206 -1.77 12.11 -28.31
N PHE A 207 -2.63 12.03 -27.32
CA PHE A 207 -3.99 12.48 -27.44
C PHE A 207 -4.29 13.56 -26.40
N ASN A 208 -5.20 14.46 -26.74
CA ASN A 208 -5.65 15.52 -25.88
C ASN A 208 -6.70 14.97 -24.92
N THR A 209 -6.48 15.15 -23.62
CA THR A 209 -7.38 14.63 -22.57
C THR A 209 -8.79 15.23 -22.61
N ASN A 210 -9.00 16.34 -23.30
CA ASN A 210 -10.31 16.96 -23.44
C ASN A 210 -11.14 16.45 -24.61
N LEU A 211 -10.58 15.65 -25.51
CA LEU A 211 -11.29 15.15 -26.68
C LEU A 211 -12.17 13.93 -26.41
N ASN A 212 -12.06 13.32 -25.25
CA ASN A 212 -12.79 12.10 -24.90
C ASN A 212 -14.16 12.32 -24.24
N LYS A 213 -14.72 13.51 -24.30
CA LYS A 213 -16.08 13.74 -23.77
C LYS A 213 -17.18 13.59 -24.81
N GLU A 214 -16.84 13.26 -26.06
CA GLU A 214 -17.78 13.21 -27.17
C GLU A 214 -17.77 11.92 -28.02
N GLU A 215 -17.08 10.84 -27.57
CA GLU A 215 -17.18 9.52 -28.22
C GLU A 215 -17.66 8.43 -27.26
#